data_baf2d622bbbbb4dc349dc7fca178bf38
#
_entry.id   baf2d622bbbbb4dc349dc7fca178bf38
#
_cell.length_a   1.000
_cell.length_b   1.000
_cell.length_c   1.000
_cell.angle_alpha   90.00
_cell.angle_beta   90.00
_cell.angle_gamma   90.00
#
_symmetry.space_group_name_H-M   'P 1'
#
loop_
_entity.id
_entity.type
_entity.pdbx_description
1 polymer ?
#
loop_
_entity_poly.entity_id
_entity_poly.type
_entity_poly.pdbx_seq_one_letter_code
_entity_poly.pdbx_strand_id
1 'polypeptide(L)'
;MIGSDSILSDFRKIIGSHYITNEGYHVEVIDYLDKANVLIKFEERPDLQIWSTLQNIKNGQIKYPFHKSVYGLGYYGHGKYSARINNQKTEEYIKWFSMFVRCYNEKFQEKQPTYVGCTVSEDFYNFQNFAEWYNRNKYECSYPLELDKDFLYEGNKEYSPSKCCLIPKEINNLLNWKRHDREVMKRLYDKYKEELPYYLRMELYKLTVPEEGVA
;
A
#
# COMPACT_ATOMS: atom_id res chain seq x y z
N MET A 1 27.17 17.34 44.52
CA MET A 1 26.24 17.94 43.54
C MET A 1 27.06 18.41 42.33
N ILE A 2 27.41 17.49 41.44
CA ILE A 2 28.08 17.76 40.17
C ILE A 2 27.26 16.95 39.18
N GLY A 3 26.53 17.58 38.26
CA GLY A 3 26.03 16.77 37.18
C GLY A 3 24.84 17.27 36.36
N SER A 4 24.06 18.27 36.77
CA SER A 4 22.92 18.72 35.95
C SER A 4 23.32 19.69 34.86
N ASP A 5 24.26 20.59 35.10
CA ASP A 5 24.64 21.63 34.14
C ASP A 5 25.59 21.13 33.04
N SER A 6 26.48 20.15 33.35
CA SER A 6 27.35 19.57 32.33
C SER A 6 26.58 18.66 31.38
N ILE A 7 25.56 17.97 31.87
CA ILE A 7 24.68 17.13 31.06
C ILE A 7 23.85 18.01 30.10
N LEU A 8 23.27 19.09 30.60
CA LEU A 8 22.50 20.05 29.80
C LEU A 8 23.35 20.76 28.74
N SER A 9 24.65 20.99 28.99
CA SER A 9 25.56 21.61 28.03
C SER A 9 25.92 20.70 26.85
N ASP A 10 26.01 19.37 27.06
CA ASP A 10 26.29 18.41 26.00
C ASP A 10 25.06 18.15 25.09
N PHE A 11 23.85 18.28 25.64
CA PHE A 11 22.60 18.10 24.87
C PHE A 11 22.37 19.23 23.86
N ARG A 12 22.67 20.49 24.22
CA ARG A 12 22.54 21.64 23.32
C ARG A 12 23.50 21.58 22.13
N LYS A 13 24.60 20.82 22.22
CA LYS A 13 25.58 20.66 21.13
C LYS A 13 25.10 19.78 19.98
N ILE A 14 24.08 18.95 20.21
CA ILE A 14 23.60 18.04 19.17
C ILE A 14 22.49 18.64 18.30
N ILE A 15 21.72 19.61 18.86
CA ILE A 15 20.71 20.34 18.08
C ILE A 15 21.41 21.15 17.00
N GLY A 16 20.93 21.07 15.76
CA GLY A 16 21.56 21.64 14.57
C GLY A 16 22.64 20.76 13.94
N SER A 17 22.92 19.56 14.52
CA SER A 17 23.83 18.61 13.87
C SER A 17 23.17 17.92 12.69
N HIS A 18 23.95 17.67 11.63
CA HIS A 18 23.51 17.03 10.40
C HIS A 18 24.05 15.61 10.31
N TYR A 19 23.25 14.69 9.79
CA TYR A 19 23.61 13.30 9.54
C TYR A 19 23.08 12.85 8.18
N ILE A 20 23.67 11.80 7.65
CA ILE A 20 23.24 11.18 6.39
C ILE A 20 22.71 9.79 6.70
N THR A 21 21.52 9.47 6.18
CA THR A 21 20.94 8.12 6.30
C THR A 21 21.66 7.12 5.41
N ASN A 22 21.51 5.82 5.70
CA ASN A 22 22.06 4.76 4.84
C ASN A 22 21.44 4.74 3.44
N GLU A 23 20.31 5.43 3.26
CA GLU A 23 19.63 5.63 1.98
C GLU A 23 20.10 6.90 1.26
N GLY A 24 21.02 7.70 1.86
CA GLY A 24 21.62 8.90 1.29
C GLY A 24 20.84 10.20 1.53
N TYR A 25 19.81 10.20 2.38
CA TYR A 25 19.03 11.39 2.74
C TYR A 25 19.71 12.17 3.88
N HIS A 26 19.54 13.50 3.87
CA HIS A 26 20.10 14.37 4.88
C HIS A 26 19.08 14.65 5.98
N VAL A 27 19.51 14.59 7.22
CA VAL A 27 18.69 14.89 8.39
C VAL A 27 19.38 15.85 9.33
N GLU A 28 18.61 16.79 9.87
CA GLU A 28 19.04 17.74 10.90
C GLU A 28 18.33 17.41 12.21
N VAL A 29 19.10 17.41 13.31
CA VAL A 29 18.53 17.30 14.66
C VAL A 29 17.92 18.64 15.04
N ILE A 30 16.62 18.68 15.32
CA ILE A 30 15.89 19.91 15.63
C ILE A 30 15.41 19.97 17.08
N ASP A 31 15.34 18.82 17.78
CA ASP A 31 15.06 18.77 19.21
C ASP A 31 15.68 17.52 19.85
N TYR A 32 15.93 17.61 21.17
CA TYR A 32 16.53 16.53 21.93
C TYR A 32 15.98 16.50 23.35
N LEU A 33 15.27 15.44 23.71
CA LEU A 33 14.80 15.19 25.07
C LEU A 33 15.78 14.28 25.84
N ASP A 34 16.18 13.17 25.21
CA ASP A 34 17.14 12.20 25.73
C ASP A 34 17.69 11.34 24.58
N LYS A 35 18.57 10.35 24.86
CA LYS A 35 19.16 9.47 23.85
C LYS A 35 18.14 8.61 23.10
N ALA A 36 16.98 8.35 23.67
CA ALA A 36 15.90 7.57 23.04
C ALA A 36 14.93 8.47 22.25
N ASN A 37 14.92 9.78 22.54
CA ASN A 37 13.94 10.73 22.00
C ASN A 37 14.65 11.96 21.41
N VAL A 38 15.05 11.85 20.16
CA VAL A 38 15.69 12.88 19.36
C VAL A 38 14.81 13.17 18.15
N LEU A 39 14.39 14.42 18.00
CA LEU A 39 13.59 14.86 16.86
C LEU A 39 14.49 15.29 15.72
N ILE A 40 14.24 14.74 14.55
CA ILE A 40 14.92 15.11 13.31
C ILE A 40 13.92 15.63 12.29
N LYS A 41 14.40 16.43 11.35
CA LYS A 41 13.72 16.72 10.08
C LYS A 41 14.58 16.26 8.91
N PHE A 42 13.97 15.91 7.79
CA PHE A 42 14.66 15.67 6.54
C PHE A 42 14.88 16.98 5.78
N GLU A 43 16.07 17.19 5.24
CA GLU A 43 16.36 18.40 4.46
C GLU A 43 15.59 18.43 3.14
N GLU A 44 15.40 17.25 2.51
CA GLU A 44 14.62 17.07 1.29
C GLU A 44 13.11 17.34 1.50
N ARG A 45 12.67 17.29 2.77
CA ARG A 45 11.28 17.54 3.15
C ARG A 45 11.19 18.11 4.58
N PRO A 46 11.40 19.42 4.77
CA PRO A 46 11.53 20.03 6.09
C PRO A 46 10.26 19.95 6.98
N ASP A 47 9.08 19.75 6.38
CA ASP A 47 7.83 19.49 7.07
C ASP A 47 7.74 18.07 7.68
N LEU A 48 8.59 17.14 7.22
CA LEU A 48 8.65 15.78 7.75
C LEU A 48 9.59 15.73 8.95
N GLN A 49 9.01 15.57 10.13
CA GLN A 49 9.70 15.43 11.39
C GLN A 49 9.46 14.04 11.99
N ILE A 50 10.51 13.41 12.49
CA ILE A 50 10.44 12.03 13.03
C ILE A 50 11.24 11.95 14.33
N TRP A 51 10.64 11.37 15.36
CA TRP A 51 11.33 10.99 16.59
C TRP A 51 12.11 9.69 16.38
N SER A 52 13.36 9.66 16.84
CA SER A 52 14.21 8.48 16.79
C SER A 52 15.23 8.45 17.93
N THR A 53 15.98 7.36 18.02
CA THR A 53 17.07 7.28 18.97
C THR A 53 18.34 7.92 18.40
N LEU A 54 19.16 8.51 19.27
CA LEU A 54 20.45 9.06 18.87
C LEU A 54 21.35 8.02 18.18
N GLN A 55 21.25 6.76 18.62
CA GLN A 55 22.01 5.65 18.05
C GLN A 55 21.60 5.38 16.60
N ASN A 56 20.28 5.34 16.30
CA ASN A 56 19.80 5.15 14.93
C ASN A 56 20.21 6.30 14.01
N ILE A 57 20.18 7.55 14.53
CA ILE A 57 20.58 8.74 13.77
C ILE A 57 22.08 8.64 13.43
N LYS A 58 22.94 8.39 14.43
CA LYS A 58 24.39 8.26 14.23
C LYS A 58 24.78 7.10 13.29
N ASN A 59 24.00 6.03 13.30
CA ASN A 59 24.23 4.86 12.44
C ASN A 59 23.58 5.01 11.05
N GLY A 60 22.93 6.13 10.75
CA GLY A 60 22.21 6.34 9.49
C GLY A 60 21.00 5.42 9.30
N GLN A 61 20.47 4.83 10.38
CA GLN A 61 19.37 3.84 10.33
C GLN A 61 17.98 4.47 10.26
N ILE A 62 17.91 5.77 9.99
CA ILE A 62 16.64 6.47 9.76
C ILE A 62 16.16 6.18 8.35
N LYS A 63 14.92 5.73 8.25
CA LYS A 63 14.28 5.45 6.96
C LYS A 63 13.52 6.67 6.47
N TYR A 64 13.78 7.05 5.20
CA TYR A 64 12.99 8.09 4.55
C TYR A 64 11.68 7.49 4.03
N PRO A 65 10.50 7.92 4.55
CA PRO A 65 9.23 7.29 4.19
C PRO A 65 8.89 7.35 2.70
N PHE A 66 9.45 8.31 1.96
CA PHE A 66 9.22 8.49 0.52
C PHE A 66 10.32 7.87 -0.35
N HIS A 67 11.25 7.09 0.25
CA HIS A 67 12.21 6.30 -0.51
C HIS A 67 11.50 5.22 -1.33
N LYS A 68 11.72 5.20 -2.64
CA LYS A 68 11.10 4.26 -3.59
C LYS A 68 11.70 2.86 -3.48
N SER A 69 11.48 2.21 -2.33
CA SER A 69 12.09 0.92 -1.96
C SER A 69 11.40 -0.30 -2.59
N VAL A 70 10.19 -0.14 -3.13
CA VAL A 70 9.40 -1.24 -3.69
C VAL A 70 9.45 -1.16 -5.21
N TYR A 71 10.25 -2.01 -5.83
CA TYR A 71 10.47 -2.06 -7.29
C TYR A 71 10.86 -0.71 -7.92
N GLY A 72 11.54 0.17 -7.17
CA GLY A 72 11.94 1.50 -7.64
C GLY A 72 10.80 2.52 -7.80
N LEU A 73 9.59 2.16 -7.45
CA LEU A 73 8.36 2.95 -7.65
C LEU A 73 7.61 3.19 -6.34
N GLY A 74 7.26 2.11 -5.64
CA GLY A 74 6.45 2.18 -4.43
C GLY A 74 7.24 2.61 -3.19
N TYR A 75 6.58 3.34 -2.31
CA TYR A 75 7.12 3.82 -1.05
C TYR A 75 6.07 3.81 0.06
N TYR A 76 6.53 3.77 1.32
CA TYR A 76 5.62 3.63 2.47
C TYR A 76 4.81 4.88 2.77
N GLY A 77 5.35 6.05 2.47
CA GLY A 77 4.76 7.32 2.84
C GLY A 77 4.80 7.59 4.36
N HIS A 78 4.33 8.77 4.75
CA HIS A 78 4.14 9.15 6.14
C HIS A 78 2.65 9.36 6.40
N GLY A 79 2.09 8.68 7.42
CA GLY A 79 0.67 8.74 7.71
C GLY A 79 0.23 7.72 8.77
N LYS A 80 -1.07 7.49 8.86
CA LYS A 80 -1.71 6.71 9.93
C LYS A 80 -1.67 5.19 9.73
N TYR A 81 -1.42 4.73 8.50
CA TYR A 81 -1.45 3.30 8.18
C TYR A 81 -0.09 2.65 8.39
N SER A 82 -0.08 1.53 9.08
CA SER A 82 1.14 0.76 9.34
C SER A 82 1.20 -0.47 8.45
N ALA A 83 2.39 -0.75 7.90
CA ALA A 83 2.62 -1.98 7.13
C ALA A 83 2.61 -3.24 8.02
N ARG A 84 2.79 -3.07 9.34
CA ARG A 84 2.78 -4.15 10.33
C ARG A 84 2.15 -3.69 11.64
N ILE A 85 1.37 -4.59 12.24
CA ILE A 85 0.84 -4.45 13.61
C ILE A 85 1.21 -5.75 14.35
N ASN A 86 1.79 -5.64 15.54
CA ASN A 86 2.26 -6.79 16.33
C ASN A 86 3.12 -7.78 15.53
N ASN A 87 4.07 -7.26 14.75
CA ASN A 87 4.96 -7.99 13.84
C ASN A 87 4.27 -8.73 12.69
N GLN A 88 2.97 -8.67 12.55
CA GLN A 88 2.22 -9.22 11.42
C GLN A 88 1.97 -8.16 10.36
N LYS A 89 2.11 -8.55 9.08
CA LYS A 89 1.77 -7.66 7.96
C LYS A 89 0.27 -7.39 7.96
N THR A 90 -0.10 -6.12 7.76
CA THR A 90 -1.50 -5.74 7.61
C THR A 90 -2.06 -6.22 6.26
N GLU A 91 -3.36 -6.37 6.18
CA GLU A 91 -4.03 -6.89 4.98
C GLU A 91 -3.85 -5.94 3.79
N GLU A 92 -4.05 -4.64 4.02
CA GLU A 92 -3.82 -3.59 3.01
C GLU A 92 -2.36 -3.59 2.52
N TYR A 93 -1.39 -3.80 3.41
CA TYR A 93 0.01 -3.89 2.98
C TYR A 93 0.27 -5.12 2.12
N ILE A 94 -0.31 -6.27 2.46
CA ILE A 94 -0.18 -7.49 1.66
C ILE A 94 -0.75 -7.27 0.25
N LYS A 95 -1.95 -6.66 0.14
CA LYS A 95 -2.57 -6.37 -1.16
C LYS A 95 -1.74 -5.36 -1.96
N TRP A 96 -1.30 -4.28 -1.32
CA TRP A 96 -0.46 -3.25 -1.93
C TRP A 96 0.85 -3.84 -2.47
N PHE A 97 1.60 -4.55 -1.66
CA PHE A 97 2.87 -5.14 -2.07
C PHE A 97 2.68 -6.17 -3.19
N SER A 98 1.59 -6.96 -3.14
CA SER A 98 1.32 -7.96 -4.16
C SER A 98 1.03 -7.37 -5.55
N MET A 99 0.51 -6.14 -5.66
CA MET A 99 0.37 -5.45 -6.95
C MET A 99 1.73 -5.26 -7.62
N PHE A 100 2.71 -4.77 -6.87
CA PHE A 100 4.08 -4.56 -7.39
C PHE A 100 4.73 -5.88 -7.78
N VAL A 101 4.56 -6.94 -6.98
CA VAL A 101 5.06 -8.27 -7.34
C VAL A 101 4.45 -8.74 -8.67
N ARG A 102 3.14 -8.61 -8.83
CA ARG A 102 2.43 -9.00 -10.07
C ARG A 102 2.91 -8.19 -11.28
N CYS A 103 3.11 -6.87 -11.12
CA CYS A 103 3.47 -5.98 -12.22
C CYS A 103 4.96 -5.98 -12.58
N TYR A 104 5.86 -6.21 -11.60
CA TYR A 104 7.28 -5.90 -11.79
C TYR A 104 8.23 -7.03 -11.38
N ASN A 105 7.74 -8.19 -10.92
CA ASN A 105 8.58 -9.33 -10.62
C ASN A 105 8.62 -10.31 -11.82
N GLU A 106 9.71 -10.33 -12.54
CA GLU A 106 9.90 -11.19 -13.73
C GLU A 106 9.67 -12.68 -13.44
N LYS A 107 10.22 -13.20 -12.35
CA LYS A 107 10.03 -14.61 -11.95
C LYS A 107 8.59 -14.95 -11.60
N PHE A 108 7.82 -13.97 -11.13
CA PHE A 108 6.39 -14.14 -10.91
C PHE A 108 5.63 -14.15 -12.24
N GLN A 109 5.98 -13.25 -13.17
CA GLN A 109 5.36 -13.14 -14.48
C GLN A 109 5.66 -14.34 -15.38
N GLU A 110 6.84 -14.97 -15.27
CA GLU A 110 7.13 -16.25 -15.92
C GLU A 110 6.12 -17.34 -15.57
N LYS A 111 5.66 -17.38 -14.31
CA LYS A 111 4.65 -18.34 -13.81
C LYS A 111 3.22 -17.88 -14.07
N GLN A 112 3.01 -16.60 -14.20
CA GLN A 112 1.70 -15.94 -14.34
C GLN A 112 1.74 -14.90 -15.48
N PRO A 113 1.81 -15.34 -16.77
CA PRO A 113 1.99 -14.44 -17.92
C PRO A 113 0.88 -13.42 -18.09
N THR A 114 -0.31 -13.63 -17.51
CA THR A 114 -1.43 -12.69 -17.56
C THR A 114 -1.11 -11.33 -16.96
N TYR A 115 -0.07 -11.24 -16.10
CA TYR A 115 0.38 -10.00 -15.50
C TYR A 115 1.47 -9.26 -16.31
N VAL A 116 1.95 -9.83 -17.40
CA VAL A 116 2.89 -9.14 -18.31
C VAL A 116 2.21 -7.89 -18.88
N GLY A 117 2.89 -6.74 -18.78
CA GLY A 117 2.38 -5.44 -19.19
C GLY A 117 1.38 -4.80 -18.19
N CYS A 118 1.15 -5.41 -17.03
CA CYS A 118 0.41 -4.75 -15.97
C CYS A 118 1.25 -3.66 -15.30
N THR A 119 0.58 -2.59 -14.87
CA THR A 119 1.18 -1.42 -14.21
C THR A 119 0.44 -1.07 -12.94
N VAL A 120 1.07 -0.28 -12.08
CA VAL A 120 0.46 0.36 -10.91
C VAL A 120 0.44 1.87 -11.18
N SER A 121 -0.68 2.55 -10.94
CA SER A 121 -0.79 4.00 -11.08
C SER A 121 0.02 4.73 -10.00
N GLU A 122 0.43 5.96 -10.28
CA GLU A 122 1.17 6.80 -9.33
C GLU A 122 0.41 7.02 -8.01
N ASP A 123 -0.92 7.07 -8.07
CA ASP A 123 -1.78 7.20 -6.88
C ASP A 123 -1.53 6.07 -5.87
N PHE A 124 -1.21 4.87 -6.36
CA PHE A 124 -0.94 3.70 -5.54
C PHE A 124 0.55 3.45 -5.24
N TYR A 125 1.47 4.30 -5.73
CA TYR A 125 2.88 4.19 -5.34
C TYR A 125 3.06 4.47 -3.85
N ASN A 126 2.28 5.39 -3.28
CA ASN A 126 2.26 5.65 -1.85
C ASN A 126 1.36 4.65 -1.12
N PHE A 127 1.95 3.84 -0.21
CA PHE A 127 1.19 2.90 0.60
C PHE A 127 0.08 3.57 1.42
N GLN A 128 0.28 4.81 1.92
CA GLN A 128 -0.76 5.51 2.67
C GLN A 128 -2.01 5.76 1.82
N ASN A 129 -1.83 6.16 0.55
CA ASN A 129 -2.93 6.40 -0.38
C ASN A 129 -3.67 5.10 -0.70
N PHE A 130 -2.92 4.02 -0.98
CA PHE A 130 -3.53 2.71 -1.21
C PHE A 130 -4.30 2.21 0.02
N ALA A 131 -3.72 2.32 1.21
CA ALA A 131 -4.35 1.87 2.46
C ALA A 131 -5.62 2.67 2.77
N GLU A 132 -5.63 3.99 2.51
CA GLU A 132 -6.82 4.82 2.62
C GLU A 132 -7.91 4.36 1.64
N TRP A 133 -7.54 4.16 0.37
CA TRP A 133 -8.44 3.64 -0.66
C TRP A 133 -8.97 2.25 -0.27
N TYR A 134 -8.09 1.34 0.18
CA TYR A 134 -8.45 -0.01 0.59
C TYR A 134 -9.50 0.00 1.71
N ASN A 135 -9.25 0.77 2.77
CA ASN A 135 -10.16 0.85 3.92
C ASN A 135 -11.51 1.53 3.60
N ARG A 136 -11.54 2.44 2.63
CA ARG A 136 -12.80 3.04 2.15
C ARG A 136 -13.63 2.10 1.29
N ASN A 137 -12.99 1.18 0.58
CA ASN A 137 -13.65 0.27 -0.35
C ASN A 137 -13.88 -1.13 0.25
N LYS A 138 -13.28 -1.42 1.42
CA LYS A 138 -13.50 -2.67 2.14
C LYS A 138 -14.92 -2.66 2.71
N TYR A 139 -15.63 -3.78 2.56
CA TYR A 139 -16.96 -4.01 3.09
C TYR A 139 -17.01 -5.33 3.87
N GLU A 140 -18.03 -5.52 4.69
CA GLU A 140 -18.28 -6.76 5.40
C GLU A 140 -18.67 -7.86 4.39
N CYS A 141 -17.95 -8.96 4.42
CA CYS A 141 -18.18 -10.11 3.57
C CYS A 141 -17.79 -11.37 4.32
N SER A 142 -18.60 -12.43 4.20
CA SER A 142 -18.33 -13.74 4.81
C SER A 142 -17.10 -14.44 4.21
N TYR A 143 -16.57 -13.93 3.11
CA TYR A 143 -15.43 -14.48 2.38
C TYR A 143 -14.28 -13.47 2.29
N PRO A 144 -13.02 -13.96 2.21
CA PRO A 144 -11.87 -13.11 2.01
C PRO A 144 -12.00 -12.28 0.72
N LEU A 145 -11.76 -10.98 0.84
CA LEU A 145 -11.75 -10.06 -0.30
C LEU A 145 -10.38 -10.08 -0.98
N GLU A 146 -10.38 -10.07 -2.31
CA GLU A 146 -9.20 -9.92 -3.15
C GLU A 146 -9.25 -8.61 -3.93
N LEU A 147 -8.06 -8.02 -4.13
CA LEU A 147 -7.92 -6.87 -5.01
C LEU A 147 -7.95 -7.34 -6.45
N ASP A 148 -8.90 -6.84 -7.20
CA ASP A 148 -9.05 -7.08 -8.63
C ASP A 148 -8.93 -5.77 -9.42
N LYS A 149 -8.35 -5.85 -10.65
CA LYS A 149 -8.11 -4.70 -11.52
C LYS A 149 -8.97 -4.70 -12.78
N ASP A 150 -9.54 -5.85 -13.16
CA ASP A 150 -10.21 -6.05 -14.44
C ASP A 150 -11.67 -6.55 -14.32
N PHE A 151 -12.19 -6.70 -13.12
CA PHE A 151 -13.60 -6.98 -12.89
C PHE A 151 -14.51 -5.90 -13.45
N LEU A 152 -14.21 -4.62 -13.15
CA LEU A 152 -14.96 -3.47 -13.63
C LEU A 152 -14.70 -3.16 -15.11
N TYR A 153 -13.48 -3.42 -15.58
CA TYR A 153 -13.02 -3.11 -16.94
C TYR A 153 -12.24 -4.29 -17.49
N GLU A 154 -12.92 -5.14 -18.25
CA GLU A 154 -12.32 -6.35 -18.82
C GLU A 154 -11.05 -6.05 -19.61
N GLY A 155 -10.00 -6.82 -19.38
CA GLY A 155 -8.70 -6.64 -20.04
C GLY A 155 -7.87 -5.47 -19.53
N ASN A 156 -8.33 -4.75 -18.49
CA ASN A 156 -7.53 -3.68 -17.89
C ASN A 156 -6.21 -4.22 -17.31
N LYS A 157 -5.14 -3.48 -17.57
CA LYS A 157 -3.78 -3.81 -17.14
C LYS A 157 -3.22 -2.89 -16.06
N GLU A 158 -3.99 -1.93 -15.56
CA GLU A 158 -3.53 -0.96 -14.58
C GLU A 158 -4.23 -1.15 -13.24
N TYR A 159 -3.45 -1.21 -12.17
CA TYR A 159 -3.95 -1.06 -10.81
C TYR A 159 -4.08 0.42 -10.47
N SER A 160 -5.30 0.93 -10.35
CA SER A 160 -5.57 2.33 -10.03
C SER A 160 -6.83 2.47 -9.18
N PRO A 161 -7.02 3.60 -8.44
CA PRO A 161 -8.20 3.81 -7.60
C PRO A 161 -9.53 3.69 -8.34
N SER A 162 -9.56 4.11 -9.61
CA SER A 162 -10.78 4.15 -10.43
C SER A 162 -11.10 2.82 -11.13
N LYS A 163 -10.11 1.92 -11.27
CA LYS A 163 -10.28 0.67 -12.02
C LYS A 163 -10.28 -0.56 -11.13
N CYS A 164 -9.73 -0.46 -9.93
CA CYS A 164 -9.70 -1.57 -8.98
C CYS A 164 -10.96 -1.65 -8.12
N CYS A 165 -11.24 -2.86 -7.68
CA CYS A 165 -12.25 -3.14 -6.67
C CYS A 165 -11.80 -4.26 -5.74
N LEU A 166 -12.54 -4.44 -4.65
CA LEU A 166 -12.37 -5.56 -3.72
C LEU A 166 -13.56 -6.51 -3.93
N ILE A 167 -13.28 -7.76 -4.29
CA ILE A 167 -14.30 -8.78 -4.55
C ILE A 167 -13.98 -10.07 -3.82
N PRO A 168 -14.99 -10.90 -3.49
CA PRO A 168 -14.78 -12.23 -2.93
C PRO A 168 -13.80 -13.05 -3.78
N LYS A 169 -12.89 -13.74 -3.09
CA LYS A 169 -11.83 -14.53 -3.74
C LYS A 169 -12.37 -15.54 -4.77
N GLU A 170 -13.54 -16.14 -4.52
CA GLU A 170 -14.15 -17.07 -5.46
C GLU A 170 -14.55 -16.38 -6.76
N ILE A 171 -15.13 -15.19 -6.70
CA ILE A 171 -15.45 -14.38 -7.89
C ILE A 171 -14.17 -14.09 -8.66
N ASN A 172 -13.15 -13.53 -7.99
CA ASN A 172 -11.88 -13.21 -8.61
C ASN A 172 -11.23 -14.41 -9.32
N ASN A 173 -11.25 -15.58 -8.70
CA ASN A 173 -10.67 -16.79 -9.29
C ASN A 173 -11.46 -17.26 -10.52
N LEU A 174 -12.78 -17.23 -10.48
CA LEU A 174 -13.63 -17.75 -11.58
C LEU A 174 -13.72 -16.78 -12.76
N LEU A 175 -13.58 -15.46 -12.55
CA LEU A 175 -13.53 -14.47 -13.62
C LEU A 175 -12.42 -14.76 -14.63
N ASN A 176 -11.27 -15.21 -14.17
CA ASN A 176 -10.13 -15.50 -15.05
C ASN A 176 -10.41 -16.63 -16.07
N TRP A 177 -11.36 -17.53 -15.79
CA TRP A 177 -11.61 -18.73 -16.58
C TRP A 177 -13.04 -18.84 -17.08
N LYS A 178 -14.00 -18.20 -16.40
CA LYS A 178 -15.44 -18.42 -16.56
C LYS A 178 -16.23 -17.11 -16.68
N ARG A 179 -15.59 -15.98 -16.97
CA ARG A 179 -16.26 -14.67 -17.08
C ARG A 179 -17.47 -14.70 -18.02
N HIS A 180 -17.35 -15.41 -19.13
CA HIS A 180 -18.42 -15.52 -20.14
C HIS A 180 -19.35 -16.75 -19.92
N ASP A 181 -19.14 -17.54 -18.88
CA ASP A 181 -20.02 -18.63 -18.49
C ASP A 181 -21.16 -18.11 -17.62
N ARG A 182 -22.30 -17.82 -18.26
CA ARG A 182 -23.46 -17.19 -17.61
C ARG A 182 -24.03 -18.00 -16.45
N GLU A 183 -24.01 -19.32 -16.52
CA GLU A 183 -24.50 -20.16 -15.43
C GLU A 183 -23.61 -20.05 -14.20
N VAL A 184 -22.29 -20.02 -14.42
CA VAL A 184 -21.32 -19.78 -13.34
C VAL A 184 -21.51 -18.38 -12.77
N MET A 185 -21.66 -17.35 -13.61
CA MET A 185 -21.87 -15.97 -13.14
C MET A 185 -23.19 -15.82 -12.40
N LYS A 186 -24.27 -16.48 -12.85
CA LYS A 186 -25.56 -16.48 -12.15
C LYS A 186 -25.45 -17.13 -10.77
N ARG A 187 -24.77 -18.27 -10.67
CA ARG A 187 -24.52 -18.92 -9.37
C ARG A 187 -23.74 -18.02 -8.41
N LEU A 188 -22.70 -17.33 -8.91
CA LEU A 188 -21.94 -16.37 -8.10
C LEU A 188 -22.80 -15.17 -7.69
N TYR A 189 -23.60 -14.63 -8.61
CA TYR A 189 -24.54 -13.57 -8.31
C TYR A 189 -25.52 -13.97 -7.21
N ASP A 190 -26.19 -15.12 -7.35
CA ASP A 190 -27.14 -15.59 -6.35
C ASP A 190 -26.50 -15.85 -4.98
N LYS A 191 -25.25 -16.27 -4.96
CA LYS A 191 -24.49 -16.52 -3.73
C LYS A 191 -24.09 -15.21 -3.02
N TYR A 192 -23.69 -14.18 -3.76
CA TYR A 192 -23.02 -12.99 -3.19
C TYR A 192 -23.86 -11.70 -3.24
N LYS A 193 -25.01 -11.68 -3.91
CA LYS A 193 -25.81 -10.46 -4.17
C LYS A 193 -26.17 -9.66 -2.92
N GLU A 194 -26.35 -10.31 -1.77
CA GLU A 194 -26.71 -9.63 -0.52
C GLU A 194 -25.48 -9.04 0.21
N GLU A 195 -24.28 -9.54 -0.07
CA GLU A 195 -23.05 -9.09 0.55
C GLU A 195 -22.30 -8.06 -0.30
N LEU A 196 -22.51 -8.06 -1.62
CA LEU A 196 -21.82 -7.13 -2.52
C LEU A 196 -22.40 -5.73 -2.44
N PRO A 197 -21.54 -4.68 -2.39
CA PRO A 197 -21.95 -3.31 -2.66
C PRO A 197 -22.73 -3.20 -3.96
N TYR A 198 -23.71 -2.29 -4.01
CA TYR A 198 -24.63 -2.16 -5.14
C TYR A 198 -23.92 -2.13 -6.50
N TYR A 199 -22.87 -1.35 -6.65
CA TYR A 199 -22.15 -1.20 -7.92
C TYR A 199 -21.49 -2.52 -8.37
N LEU A 200 -20.85 -3.27 -7.46
CA LEU A 200 -20.26 -4.58 -7.78
C LEU A 200 -21.33 -5.63 -8.09
N ARG A 201 -22.43 -5.59 -7.36
CA ARG A 201 -23.59 -6.47 -7.61
C ARG A 201 -24.15 -6.25 -9.01
N MET A 202 -24.27 -4.98 -9.44
CA MET A 202 -24.75 -4.65 -10.78
C MET A 202 -23.78 -5.09 -11.88
N GLU A 203 -22.46 -4.92 -11.67
CA GLU A 203 -21.46 -5.41 -12.62
C GLU A 203 -21.50 -6.94 -12.73
N LEU A 204 -21.61 -7.65 -11.61
CA LEU A 204 -21.76 -9.12 -11.63
C LEU A 204 -23.07 -9.55 -12.31
N TYR A 205 -24.18 -8.83 -12.07
CA TYR A 205 -25.47 -9.08 -12.73
C TYR A 205 -25.39 -8.99 -14.25
N LYS A 206 -24.69 -7.97 -14.80
CA LYS A 206 -24.49 -7.83 -16.24
C LYS A 206 -23.87 -9.07 -16.89
N LEU A 207 -23.01 -9.78 -16.17
CA LEU A 207 -22.40 -11.02 -16.66
C LEU A 207 -23.36 -12.21 -16.68
N THR A 208 -24.54 -12.10 -16.04
CA THR A 208 -25.55 -13.16 -16.00
C THR A 208 -26.57 -13.09 -17.14
N VAL A 209 -26.71 -11.92 -17.77
CA VAL A 209 -27.68 -11.67 -18.84
C VAL A 209 -27.04 -11.71 -20.23
N PRO A 210 -27.79 -12.02 -21.30
CA PRO A 210 -27.29 -11.90 -22.66
C PRO A 210 -26.88 -10.44 -22.94
N GLU A 211 -25.79 -10.25 -23.68
CA GLU A 211 -25.57 -8.96 -24.33
C GLU A 211 -26.78 -8.71 -25.23
N GLU A 212 -27.56 -7.66 -24.94
CA GLU A 212 -28.60 -7.23 -25.87
C GLU A 212 -27.89 -6.85 -27.16
N GLY A 213 -28.18 -7.62 -28.23
CA GLY A 213 -27.57 -7.38 -29.52
C GLY A 213 -27.86 -5.93 -29.93
N VAL A 214 -26.77 -5.17 -30.12
CA VAL A 214 -26.84 -3.89 -30.82
C VAL A 214 -27.27 -4.23 -32.23
N ALA A 215 -28.54 -4.08 -32.48
CA ALA A 215 -29.13 -4.17 -33.82
C ALA A 215 -28.79 -2.90 -34.61
#